data_6ca420f9c923c87840a6046592d19055
#
_entry.id   6ca420f9c923c87840a6046592d19055
#
_cell.length_a   1.000
_cell.length_b   1.000
_cell.length_c   1.000
_cell.angle_alpha   90.00
_cell.angle_beta   90.00
_cell.angle_gamma   90.00
#
_symmetry.space_group_name_H-M   'P 1'
#
loop_
_entity.id
_entity.type
_entity.pdbx_description
1 polymer ?
#
loop_
_entity_poly.entity_id
_entity_poly.type
_entity_poly.pdbx_seq_one_letter_code
_entity_poly.pdbx_strand_id
1 'polypeptide(L)'
;MFITAKYKVHRTKGNREMILENEKIKQALEYIKEEDPATTQDTLNMCQIPAPSYKEEKKAEYIRDRFREIGLRDVRIDAVGNVLGIWPGTGEGPSVMLAAHTDTVFPEGTDLTIRKEGNRYYCPGINDDTHAVAEMIAVAKAMIHVDLHTKGDLIFCANVCEEGLGDLRGVKYLFGYDNKA
;
A
#
# COMPACT_ATOMS: atom_id res chain seq x y z
N MET A 1 23.81 -19.66 2.57
CA MET A 1 24.78 -18.58 2.29
C MET A 1 24.01 -17.28 2.32
N PHE A 2 24.02 -16.59 3.46
CA PHE A 2 23.28 -15.34 3.65
C PHE A 2 24.03 -14.21 2.98
N ILE A 3 23.46 -13.62 1.93
CA ILE A 3 23.97 -12.37 1.36
C ILE A 3 23.38 -11.24 2.19
N THR A 4 24.11 -10.82 3.22
CA THR A 4 23.84 -9.57 3.93
C THR A 4 24.36 -8.41 3.09
N ALA A 5 23.50 -7.85 2.24
CA ALA A 5 23.78 -6.57 1.61
C ALA A 5 23.76 -5.48 2.69
N LYS A 6 24.94 -5.08 3.18
CA LYS A 6 25.10 -3.90 4.06
C LYS A 6 24.89 -2.64 3.24
N TYR A 7 23.63 -2.20 3.09
CA TYR A 7 23.36 -0.86 2.63
C TYR A 7 23.67 0.14 3.75
N LYS A 8 24.80 0.85 3.64
CA LYS A 8 25.05 2.06 4.44
C LYS A 8 24.10 3.14 3.94
N VAL A 9 22.97 3.32 4.60
CA VAL A 9 22.16 4.52 4.42
C VAL A 9 22.93 5.68 5.05
N HIS A 10 23.64 6.45 4.23
CA HIS A 10 24.19 7.72 4.66
C HIS A 10 23.06 8.72 4.85
N ARG A 11 22.47 8.76 6.04
CA ARG A 11 21.57 9.85 6.46
C ARG A 11 22.40 11.10 6.70
N THR A 12 22.72 11.84 5.65
CA THR A 12 23.20 13.20 5.79
C THR A 12 22.00 14.14 5.88
N LYS A 13 22.04 15.06 6.84
CA LYS A 13 21.00 16.08 7.07
C LYS A 13 20.68 16.85 5.76
N GLY A 14 21.70 17.08 4.93
CA GLY A 14 21.58 17.74 3.63
C GLY A 14 20.76 16.98 2.57
N ASN A 15 20.74 15.65 2.57
CA ASN A 15 19.96 14.89 1.58
C ASN A 15 18.45 15.03 1.81
N ARG A 16 18.01 15.12 3.07
CA ARG A 16 16.57 15.31 3.39
C ARG A 16 16.11 16.70 3.02
N GLU A 17 16.91 17.73 3.31
CA GLU A 17 16.61 19.12 2.96
C GLU A 17 16.53 19.28 1.43
N MET A 18 17.48 18.69 0.69
CA MET A 18 17.51 18.72 -0.76
C MET A 18 16.29 18.00 -1.41
N ILE A 19 15.81 16.90 -0.83
CA ILE A 19 14.60 16.19 -1.31
C ILE A 19 13.37 17.10 -1.14
N LEU A 20 13.21 17.73 0.02
CA LEU A 20 12.08 18.62 0.30
C LEU A 20 12.11 19.93 -0.51
N GLU A 21 13.25 20.29 -1.09
CA GLU A 21 13.35 21.43 -2.00
C GLU A 21 12.99 21.09 -3.47
N ASN A 22 12.80 19.81 -3.79
CA ASN A 22 12.38 19.40 -5.12
C ASN A 22 10.92 19.82 -5.39
N GLU A 23 10.71 20.58 -6.47
CA GLU A 23 9.40 21.15 -6.79
C GLU A 23 8.32 20.10 -7.06
N LYS A 24 8.64 18.97 -7.72
CA LYS A 24 7.70 17.87 -7.90
C LYS A 24 7.28 17.23 -6.57
N ILE A 25 8.21 17.13 -5.62
CA ILE A 25 7.88 16.61 -4.28
C ILE A 25 6.97 17.59 -3.52
N LYS A 26 7.23 18.89 -3.59
CA LYS A 26 6.35 19.90 -2.99
C LYS A 26 4.94 19.82 -3.58
N GLN A 27 4.83 19.76 -4.91
CA GLN A 27 3.56 19.60 -5.61
C GLN A 27 2.83 18.29 -5.24
N ALA A 28 3.55 17.16 -5.15
CA ALA A 28 2.98 15.88 -4.72
C ALA A 28 2.44 15.94 -3.29
N LEU A 29 3.16 16.59 -2.37
CA LEU A 29 2.72 16.77 -0.98
C LEU A 29 1.48 17.68 -0.88
N GLU A 30 1.40 18.70 -1.71
CA GLU A 30 0.20 19.56 -1.76
C GLU A 30 -0.99 18.81 -2.34
N TYR A 31 -0.80 18.05 -3.43
CA TYR A 31 -1.82 17.20 -4.01
C TYR A 31 -2.37 16.18 -2.98
N ILE A 32 -1.51 15.55 -2.15
CA ILE A 32 -1.97 14.64 -1.09
C ILE A 32 -2.91 15.36 -0.11
N LYS A 33 -2.62 16.61 0.26
CA LYS A 33 -3.49 17.39 1.17
C LYS A 33 -4.83 17.75 0.52
N GLU A 34 -4.81 18.10 -0.75
CA GLU A 34 -6.03 18.42 -1.50
C GLU A 34 -6.92 17.19 -1.67
N GLU A 35 -6.31 16.01 -1.87
CA GLU A 35 -6.98 14.71 -2.02
C GLU A 35 -7.31 13.99 -0.71
N ASP A 36 -7.04 14.58 0.45
CA ASP A 36 -7.34 13.99 1.78
C ASP A 36 -8.81 13.51 1.92
N PRO A 37 -9.82 14.26 1.44
CA PRO A 37 -11.20 13.77 1.46
C PRO A 37 -11.42 12.51 0.63
N ALA A 38 -10.74 12.38 -0.53
CA ALA A 38 -10.82 11.19 -1.38
C ALA A 38 -10.09 10.00 -0.76
N THR A 39 -8.93 10.24 -0.11
CA THR A 39 -8.20 9.21 0.64
C THR A 39 -9.02 8.71 1.83
N THR A 40 -9.67 9.61 2.55
CA THR A 40 -10.64 9.25 3.60
C THR A 40 -11.77 8.38 3.03
N GLN A 41 -12.34 8.76 1.88
CA GLN A 41 -13.42 7.99 1.27
C GLN A 41 -12.96 6.60 0.81
N ASP A 42 -11.75 6.47 0.24
CA ASP A 42 -11.15 5.18 -0.09
C ASP A 42 -11.00 4.28 1.16
N THR A 43 -10.54 4.84 2.28
CA THR A 43 -10.48 4.13 3.57
C THR A 43 -11.86 3.62 3.99
N LEU A 44 -12.87 4.49 3.95
CA LEU A 44 -14.23 4.14 4.37
C LEU A 44 -14.86 3.07 3.47
N ASN A 45 -14.65 3.15 2.16
CA ASN A 45 -15.11 2.15 1.20
C ASN A 45 -14.48 0.78 1.47
N MET A 46 -13.16 0.73 1.67
CA MET A 46 -12.43 -0.52 1.93
C MET A 46 -12.78 -1.12 3.29
N CYS A 47 -13.02 -0.30 4.32
CA CYS A 47 -13.44 -0.79 5.65
C CYS A 47 -14.72 -1.60 5.62
N GLN A 48 -15.65 -1.29 4.72
CA GLN A 48 -16.94 -1.98 4.61
C GLN A 48 -16.85 -3.30 3.85
N ILE A 49 -15.68 -3.67 3.35
CA ILE A 49 -15.44 -4.95 2.68
C ILE A 49 -14.84 -5.92 3.69
N PRO A 50 -15.57 -6.97 4.13
CA PRO A 50 -15.03 -7.98 5.04
C PRO A 50 -13.79 -8.64 4.43
N ALA A 51 -12.73 -8.76 5.23
CA ALA A 51 -11.48 -9.38 4.79
C ALA A 51 -10.77 -10.08 5.97
N PRO A 52 -11.37 -11.10 6.60
CA PRO A 52 -10.60 -11.91 7.54
C PRO A 52 -9.50 -12.65 6.79
N SER A 53 -8.38 -12.94 7.47
CA SER A 53 -7.26 -13.69 6.87
C SER A 53 -7.75 -14.94 6.13
N TYR A 54 -7.23 -15.19 4.93
CA TYR A 54 -7.64 -16.21 3.94
C TYR A 54 -8.98 -15.96 3.22
N LYS A 55 -9.61 -14.80 3.40
CA LYS A 55 -10.89 -14.42 2.74
C LYS A 55 -10.89 -12.96 2.28
N GLU A 56 -9.77 -12.53 1.74
CA GLU A 56 -9.53 -11.15 1.32
C GLU A 56 -9.94 -10.88 -0.14
N GLU A 57 -10.43 -11.87 -0.88
CA GLU A 57 -10.62 -11.81 -2.34
C GLU A 57 -11.40 -10.56 -2.77
N LYS A 58 -12.50 -10.24 -2.09
CA LYS A 58 -13.34 -9.08 -2.44
C LYS A 58 -12.62 -7.75 -2.25
N LYS A 59 -11.85 -7.63 -1.17
CA LYS A 59 -11.06 -6.43 -0.90
C LYS A 59 -9.89 -6.35 -1.87
N ALA A 60 -9.24 -7.47 -2.20
CA ALA A 60 -8.19 -7.54 -3.20
C ALA A 60 -8.68 -7.12 -4.60
N GLU A 61 -9.88 -7.56 -5.01
CA GLU A 61 -10.49 -7.12 -6.27
C GLU A 61 -10.74 -5.61 -6.30
N TYR A 62 -11.28 -5.05 -5.21
CA TYR A 62 -11.48 -3.60 -5.08
C TYR A 62 -10.16 -2.84 -5.22
N ILE A 63 -9.12 -3.26 -4.50
CA ILE A 63 -7.80 -2.61 -4.53
C ILE A 63 -7.16 -2.74 -5.91
N ARG A 64 -7.25 -3.93 -6.57
CA ARG A 64 -6.79 -4.13 -7.94
C ARG A 64 -7.41 -3.10 -8.88
N ASP A 65 -8.72 -2.91 -8.78
CA ASP A 65 -9.44 -2.00 -9.67
C ASP A 65 -9.05 -0.54 -9.38
N ARG A 66 -8.86 -0.17 -8.10
CA ARG A 66 -8.28 1.14 -7.73
C ARG A 66 -6.89 1.34 -8.30
N PHE A 67 -5.99 0.34 -8.21
CA PHE A 67 -4.64 0.44 -8.78
C PHE A 67 -4.67 0.65 -10.31
N ARG A 68 -5.60 -0.01 -11.01
CA ARG A 68 -5.80 0.19 -12.46
C ARG A 68 -6.32 1.58 -12.77
N GLU A 69 -7.31 2.04 -12.04
CA GLU A 69 -7.96 3.34 -12.22
C GLU A 69 -6.96 4.50 -12.07
N ILE A 70 -6.07 4.43 -11.09
CA ILE A 70 -5.04 5.45 -10.88
C ILE A 70 -3.88 5.37 -11.88
N GLY A 71 -3.78 4.33 -12.70
CA GLY A 71 -2.80 4.21 -13.77
C GLY A 71 -1.50 3.48 -13.41
N LEU A 72 -1.48 2.68 -12.36
CA LEU A 72 -0.36 1.76 -12.11
C LEU A 72 -0.25 0.73 -13.25
N ARG A 73 0.98 0.31 -13.55
CA ARG A 73 1.27 -0.72 -14.56
C ARG A 73 1.32 -2.11 -13.93
N ASP A 74 1.17 -3.13 -14.77
CA ASP A 74 1.28 -4.55 -14.39
C ASP A 74 0.43 -4.93 -13.17
N VAL A 75 -0.76 -4.32 -13.07
CA VAL A 75 -1.67 -4.56 -11.96
C VAL A 75 -2.23 -5.97 -12.02
N ARG A 76 -1.95 -6.74 -10.96
CA ARG A 76 -2.36 -8.15 -10.85
C ARG A 76 -2.66 -8.54 -9.41
N ILE A 77 -3.41 -9.61 -9.27
CA ILE A 77 -3.52 -10.40 -8.03
C ILE A 77 -2.64 -11.63 -8.24
N ASP A 78 -1.73 -11.90 -7.32
CA ASP A 78 -0.85 -13.06 -7.39
C ASP A 78 -1.54 -14.36 -6.92
N ALA A 79 -0.81 -15.49 -6.96
CA ALA A 79 -1.36 -16.79 -6.64
C ALA A 79 -1.83 -16.97 -5.18
N VAL A 80 -1.41 -16.09 -4.28
CA VAL A 80 -1.81 -16.14 -2.86
C VAL A 80 -2.79 -15.03 -2.48
N GLY A 81 -3.06 -14.08 -3.41
CA GLY A 81 -4.04 -13.02 -3.21
C GLY A 81 -3.45 -11.61 -3.02
N ASN A 82 -2.12 -11.44 -3.01
CA ASN A 82 -1.53 -10.11 -2.94
C ASN A 82 -1.88 -9.31 -4.19
N VAL A 83 -2.20 -8.04 -4.02
CA VAL A 83 -2.43 -7.11 -5.13
C VAL A 83 -1.15 -6.31 -5.36
N LEU A 84 -0.64 -6.36 -6.58
CA LEU A 84 0.56 -5.64 -6.97
C LEU A 84 0.26 -4.67 -8.10
N GLY A 85 0.94 -3.52 -8.07
CA GLY A 85 0.95 -2.54 -9.15
C GLY A 85 2.31 -1.84 -9.20
N ILE A 86 2.76 -1.39 -10.36
CA ILE A 86 4.09 -0.82 -10.56
C ILE A 86 3.97 0.62 -11.06
N TRP A 87 4.67 1.54 -10.39
CA TRP A 87 5.03 2.83 -10.95
C TRP A 87 6.47 2.78 -11.44
N PRO A 88 6.71 2.92 -12.76
CA PRO A 88 8.04 2.73 -13.31
C PRO A 88 9.03 3.78 -12.83
N GLY A 89 10.24 3.35 -12.54
CA GLY A 89 11.39 4.22 -12.33
C GLY A 89 12.09 4.59 -13.65
N THR A 90 13.25 5.28 -13.53
CA THR A 90 14.11 5.61 -14.69
C THR A 90 14.99 4.44 -15.13
N GLY A 91 15.00 3.33 -14.39
CA GLY A 91 15.84 2.15 -14.67
C GLY A 91 17.25 2.21 -14.07
N GLU A 92 17.56 3.22 -13.24
CA GLU A 92 18.92 3.49 -12.73
C GLU A 92 19.16 2.98 -11.29
N GLY A 93 18.21 2.27 -10.69
CA GLY A 93 18.31 1.85 -9.28
C GLY A 93 17.52 0.60 -8.94
N PRO A 94 17.67 0.10 -7.71
CA PRO A 94 16.88 -1.03 -7.24
C PRO A 94 15.42 -0.64 -7.08
N SER A 95 14.52 -1.59 -7.34
CA SER A 95 13.10 -1.42 -7.04
C SER A 95 12.86 -1.36 -5.54
N VAL A 96 11.86 -0.59 -5.14
CA VAL A 96 11.41 -0.47 -3.75
C VAL A 96 9.95 -0.89 -3.68
N MET A 97 9.62 -1.70 -2.69
CA MET A 97 8.23 -2.09 -2.42
C MET A 97 7.68 -1.28 -1.25
N LEU A 98 6.50 -0.70 -1.46
CA LEU A 98 5.63 -0.16 -0.42
C LEU A 98 4.52 -1.19 -0.21
N ALA A 99 4.37 -1.67 1.01
CA ALA A 99 3.39 -2.70 1.34
C ALA A 99 2.52 -2.29 2.53
N ALA A 100 1.22 -2.63 2.43
CA ALA A 100 0.23 -2.52 3.49
C ALA A 100 -0.68 -3.76 3.40
N HIS A 101 -1.14 -4.29 4.54
CA HIS A 101 -1.93 -5.51 4.50
C HIS A 101 -3.43 -5.26 4.36
N THR A 102 -4.14 -6.25 3.81
CA THR A 102 -5.56 -6.13 3.49
C THR A 102 -6.46 -6.85 4.47
N ASP A 103 -5.92 -7.87 5.13
CA ASP A 103 -6.68 -8.68 6.07
C ASP A 103 -6.86 -7.97 7.42
N THR A 104 -7.82 -8.47 8.17
CA THR A 104 -8.14 -7.99 9.51
C THR A 104 -8.40 -9.17 10.44
N VAL A 105 -8.23 -8.95 11.74
CA VAL A 105 -8.54 -9.96 12.78
C VAL A 105 -10.03 -10.19 12.99
N PHE A 106 -10.90 -9.46 12.31
CA PHE A 106 -12.34 -9.51 12.50
C PHE A 106 -12.97 -10.64 11.67
N PRO A 107 -13.75 -11.56 12.28
CA PRO A 107 -14.37 -12.66 11.56
C PRO A 107 -15.47 -12.20 10.59
N GLU A 108 -15.82 -13.08 9.66
CA GLU A 108 -17.01 -12.88 8.81
C GLU A 108 -18.27 -12.62 9.65
N GLY A 109 -19.11 -11.69 9.16
CA GLY A 109 -20.32 -11.28 9.85
C GLY A 109 -20.11 -10.21 10.92
N THR A 110 -18.87 -9.73 11.14
CA THR A 110 -18.62 -8.56 11.96
C THR A 110 -19.36 -7.35 11.37
N ASP A 111 -20.04 -6.57 12.22
CA ASP A 111 -20.68 -5.33 11.78
C ASP A 111 -19.62 -4.30 11.41
N LEU A 112 -19.54 -3.97 10.14
CA LEU A 112 -18.63 -2.99 9.55
C LEU A 112 -19.31 -1.63 9.31
N THR A 113 -20.41 -1.35 9.98
CA THR A 113 -21.08 -0.05 9.90
C THR A 113 -20.15 1.05 10.40
N ILE A 114 -19.93 2.04 9.56
CA ILE A 114 -19.09 3.19 9.91
C ILE A 114 -19.85 4.10 10.88
N ARG A 115 -19.24 4.39 12.01
CA ARG A 115 -19.70 5.39 12.95
C ARG A 115 -18.82 6.62 12.87
N LYS A 116 -19.43 7.81 12.77
CA LYS A 116 -18.73 9.11 12.76
C LYS A 116 -19.08 9.93 13.99
N GLU A 117 -18.05 10.44 14.66
CA GLU A 117 -18.18 11.35 15.79
C GLU A 117 -17.24 12.55 15.60
N GLY A 118 -17.77 13.71 15.28
CA GLY A 118 -16.97 14.87 14.91
C GLY A 118 -16.05 14.55 13.72
N ASN A 119 -14.74 14.63 13.94
CA ASN A 119 -13.72 14.34 12.93
C ASN A 119 -13.16 12.91 13.04
N ARG A 120 -13.81 12.02 13.80
CA ARG A 120 -13.34 10.64 13.98
C ARG A 120 -14.30 9.66 13.32
N TYR A 121 -13.72 8.67 12.66
CA TYR A 121 -14.43 7.53 12.10
C TYR A 121 -14.06 6.27 12.87
N TYR A 122 -15.03 5.39 13.05
CA TYR A 122 -14.87 4.12 13.74
C TYR A 122 -15.43 3.01 12.86
N CYS A 123 -14.60 2.01 12.58
CA CYS A 123 -14.97 0.78 11.91
C CYS A 123 -13.92 -0.29 12.27
N PRO A 124 -14.29 -1.55 12.46
CA PRO A 124 -13.33 -2.62 12.67
C PRO A 124 -12.31 -2.68 11.52
N GLY A 125 -11.00 -2.72 11.84
CA GLY A 125 -9.92 -2.75 10.86
C GLY A 125 -9.63 -1.45 10.11
N ILE A 126 -10.21 -0.30 10.55
CA ILE A 126 -9.99 0.98 9.85
C ILE A 126 -8.53 1.44 9.92
N ASN A 127 -7.88 1.28 11.07
CA ASN A 127 -6.51 1.73 11.30
C ASN A 127 -5.47 0.62 11.11
N ASP A 128 -5.90 -0.61 11.17
CA ASP A 128 -5.08 -1.80 11.03
C ASP A 128 -5.69 -2.74 9.99
N ASP A 129 -5.27 -2.66 8.73
CA ASP A 129 -4.30 -1.71 8.12
C ASP A 129 -4.96 -0.99 6.92
N THR A 130 -6.31 -0.94 6.91
CA THR A 130 -7.10 -0.39 5.79
C THR A 130 -6.70 1.05 5.45
N HIS A 131 -6.40 1.86 6.47
CA HIS A 131 -5.98 3.25 6.26
C HIS A 131 -4.63 3.33 5.54
N ALA A 132 -3.65 2.48 5.91
CA ALA A 132 -2.36 2.47 5.25
C ALA A 132 -2.46 2.04 3.77
N VAL A 133 -3.40 1.15 3.42
CA VAL A 133 -3.68 0.84 2.00
C VAL A 133 -4.18 2.08 1.26
N ALA A 134 -5.08 2.87 1.87
CA ALA A 134 -5.55 4.12 1.26
C ALA A 134 -4.44 5.18 1.14
N GLU A 135 -3.59 5.31 2.15
CA GLU A 135 -2.41 6.19 2.10
C GLU A 135 -1.43 5.77 1.00
N MET A 136 -1.20 4.46 0.84
CA MET A 136 -0.38 3.92 -0.23
C MET A 136 -0.95 4.27 -1.62
N ILE A 137 -2.26 4.19 -1.80
CA ILE A 137 -2.96 4.64 -3.03
C ILE A 137 -2.78 6.15 -3.23
N ALA A 138 -2.91 6.96 -2.17
CA ALA A 138 -2.73 8.41 -2.24
C ALA A 138 -1.31 8.80 -2.67
N VAL A 139 -0.29 8.10 -2.15
CA VAL A 139 1.11 8.29 -2.56
C VAL A 139 1.27 7.96 -4.05
N ALA A 140 0.73 6.84 -4.51
CA ALA A 140 0.79 6.46 -5.92
C ALA A 140 0.11 7.52 -6.81
N LYS A 141 -1.10 7.97 -6.46
CA LYS A 141 -1.81 9.05 -7.16
C LYS A 141 -0.99 10.32 -7.25
N ALA A 142 -0.39 10.75 -6.14
CA ALA A 142 0.40 11.97 -6.11
C ALA A 142 1.64 11.88 -7.01
N MET A 143 2.36 10.76 -6.98
CA MET A 143 3.53 10.55 -7.85
C MET A 143 3.15 10.54 -9.33
N ILE A 144 2.04 9.89 -9.68
CA ILE A 144 1.51 9.85 -11.05
C ILE A 144 1.09 11.26 -11.49
N HIS A 145 0.36 12.00 -10.63
CA HIS A 145 -0.13 13.33 -10.92
C HIS A 145 0.98 14.32 -11.32
N VAL A 146 2.11 14.28 -10.60
CA VAL A 146 3.24 15.19 -10.87
C VAL A 146 4.31 14.53 -11.76
N ASP A 147 4.07 13.34 -12.28
CA ASP A 147 5.04 12.58 -13.08
C ASP A 147 6.40 12.48 -12.36
N LEU A 148 6.37 12.06 -11.10
CA LEU A 148 7.56 11.88 -10.25
C LEU A 148 8.04 10.43 -10.34
N HIS A 149 9.21 10.22 -10.92
CA HIS A 149 9.84 8.91 -11.02
C HIS A 149 11.04 8.79 -10.08
N THR A 150 11.17 7.62 -9.48
CA THR A 150 12.36 7.21 -8.72
C THR A 150 13.39 6.56 -9.66
N LYS A 151 14.59 6.28 -9.19
CA LYS A 151 15.60 5.59 -9.99
C LYS A 151 15.20 4.16 -10.32
N GLY A 152 14.76 3.39 -9.34
CA GLY A 152 14.18 2.08 -9.53
C GLY A 152 12.66 2.13 -9.56
N ASP A 153 12.01 1.03 -9.91
CA ASP A 153 10.56 0.94 -9.88
C ASP A 153 10.03 1.04 -8.44
N LEU A 154 8.84 1.62 -8.28
CA LEU A 154 8.06 1.48 -7.06
C LEU A 154 7.00 0.40 -7.27
N ILE A 155 7.02 -0.60 -6.40
CA ILE A 155 6.06 -1.69 -6.36
C ILE A 155 5.10 -1.40 -5.21
N PHE A 156 3.84 -1.15 -5.53
CA PHE A 156 2.77 -1.00 -4.55
C PHE A 156 2.15 -2.36 -4.32
N CYS A 157 2.12 -2.81 -3.07
CA CYS A 157 1.67 -4.14 -2.69
C CYS A 157 0.65 -4.07 -1.56
N ALA A 158 -0.59 -4.47 -1.85
CA ALA A 158 -1.57 -4.75 -0.81
C ALA A 158 -1.49 -6.26 -0.51
N ASN A 159 -0.80 -6.62 0.57
CA ASN A 159 -0.51 -8.01 0.90
C ASN A 159 -1.62 -8.64 1.76
N VAL A 160 -1.72 -9.96 1.70
CA VAL A 160 -2.73 -10.76 2.40
C VAL A 160 -2.13 -11.55 3.56
N CYS A 161 -2.99 -11.98 4.49
CA CYS A 161 -2.64 -12.89 5.58
C CYS A 161 -1.46 -12.37 6.42
N GLU A 162 -1.47 -11.09 6.79
CA GLU A 162 -0.49 -10.53 7.72
C GLU A 162 -0.79 -10.97 9.15
N GLU A 163 -2.08 -10.95 9.50
CA GLU A 163 -2.61 -11.10 10.84
C GLU A 163 -2.62 -12.56 11.34
N GLY A 164 -2.30 -12.72 12.61
CA GLY A 164 -2.53 -13.92 13.40
C GLY A 164 -2.12 -15.24 12.71
N LEU A 165 -3.10 -16.09 12.42
CA LEU A 165 -2.87 -17.37 11.74
C LEU A 165 -2.53 -17.23 10.25
N GLY A 166 -2.65 -16.05 9.68
CA GLY A 166 -2.17 -15.73 8.33
C GLY A 166 -0.65 -15.80 8.21
N ASP A 167 0.04 -15.55 9.33
CA ASP A 167 1.49 -15.77 9.51
C ASP A 167 2.34 -15.16 8.39
N LEU A 168 2.00 -13.92 7.98
CA LEU A 168 2.70 -13.18 6.92
C LEU A 168 2.73 -13.92 5.58
N ARG A 169 1.74 -14.75 5.26
CA ARG A 169 1.70 -15.61 4.07
C ARG A 169 1.95 -14.82 2.79
N GLY A 170 1.30 -13.67 2.63
CA GLY A 170 1.48 -12.82 1.45
C GLY A 170 2.93 -12.36 1.27
N VAL A 171 3.55 -11.86 2.32
CA VAL A 171 4.94 -11.39 2.31
C VAL A 171 5.91 -12.55 2.12
N LYS A 172 5.68 -13.68 2.79
CA LYS A 172 6.51 -14.89 2.61
C LYS A 172 6.52 -15.37 1.16
N TYR A 173 5.37 -15.36 0.50
CA TYR A 173 5.27 -15.72 -0.91
C TYR A 173 6.09 -14.79 -1.81
N LEU A 174 6.01 -13.48 -1.60
CA LEU A 174 6.75 -12.48 -2.40
C LEU A 174 8.28 -12.65 -2.30
N PHE A 175 8.77 -13.07 -1.14
CA PHE A 175 10.21 -13.26 -0.91
C PHE A 175 10.67 -14.73 -1.00
N GLY A 176 9.83 -15.63 -1.49
CA GLY A 176 10.19 -17.03 -1.74
C GLY A 176 10.39 -17.89 -0.49
N TYR A 177 9.81 -17.51 0.64
CA TYR A 177 9.91 -18.29 1.88
C TYR A 177 8.96 -19.50 1.90
N ASP A 178 7.92 -19.51 1.07
CA ASP A 178 6.92 -20.60 1.00
C ASP A 178 7.30 -21.75 0.04
N ASN A 179 8.43 -21.67 -0.63
CA ASN A 179 8.88 -22.70 -1.58
C ASN A 179 9.59 -23.90 -0.91
N LYS A 180 9.32 -24.14 0.39
CA LYS A 180 9.80 -25.30 1.12
C LYS A 180 8.62 -26.15 1.57
N ALA A 181 7.92 -26.77 0.63
CA ALA A 181 7.08 -27.93 0.87
C ALA A 181 7.54 -29.05 -0.06
#